data_09550975e6c47d892110a5651097cebd
#
_entry.id   09550975e6c47d892110a5651097cebd
#
_cell.length_a   1.000
_cell.length_b   1.000
_cell.length_c   1.000
_cell.angle_alpha   90.00
_cell.angle_beta   90.00
_cell.angle_gamma   90.00
#
_symmetry.space_group_name_H-M   'P 1'
#
loop_
_entity.id
_entity.type
_entity.pdbx_description
1 polymer ?
#
loop_
_entity_poly.entity_id
_entity_poly.type
_entity_poly.pdbx_seq_one_letter_code
_entity_poly.pdbx_strand_id
1 'polypeptide(L)'
;MIKQTFLAVITVILASVSQGQEWTRFRGPNGQGISRAKTIPVKWTEEDYNWKVKLPGGGHSSPVLWGEKIFITSGGQKAGHSILMALNASDGAVLWQKEYTLSKYRPNKLNSFATATPAVDADHVYVLLTSREETILAALNHNGAEIWKRTFEGVQCQHGAGTSPIVHEDMVVFTHEHENKISQDARSIWIAVDRKTGETRWTLDRNTGPKTSYSTPCVYTPATGTPQLIFNSNAHGMTSVDPGTGNVIWEVASAFPARVVSSPVIADELLVGSCGDGGSGKRLIAIRPGSSDRLIQPKEAYNIDKGLRPYVPTSLAVEGLLFTFHDRGIVSCLRSATGEQLWEEKPAGRFFSSPLWADGKLYCITMDGDVVVIRAAGTYELLAINPLGETSHATPAIAHGRMYLRTYSHLFSVGGRK
;
A
#
# COMPACT_ATOMS: atom_id res chain seq x y z
N MET A 1 -34.20 24.72 -62.00
CA MET A 1 -34.55 23.91 -60.82
C MET A 1 -33.25 23.52 -60.09
N ILE A 2 -32.91 24.24 -59.03
CA ILE A 2 -31.69 24.00 -58.24
C ILE A 2 -32.07 23.10 -57.09
N LYS A 3 -31.55 21.86 -57.03
CA LYS A 3 -31.74 20.96 -55.88
C LYS A 3 -30.79 21.39 -54.75
N GLN A 4 -31.31 21.87 -53.68
CA GLN A 4 -30.58 22.07 -52.42
C GLN A 4 -30.51 20.74 -51.67
N THR A 5 -29.27 20.22 -51.53
CA THR A 5 -29.00 19.05 -50.69
C THR A 5 -28.69 19.53 -49.26
N PHE A 6 -29.56 19.21 -48.31
CA PHE A 6 -29.32 19.45 -46.89
C PHE A 6 -28.37 18.37 -46.35
N LEU A 7 -27.19 18.77 -45.93
CA LEU A 7 -26.26 17.91 -45.20
C LEU A 7 -26.58 17.98 -43.69
N ALA A 8 -27.14 16.92 -43.14
CA ALA A 8 -27.39 16.83 -41.69
C ALA A 8 -26.04 16.46 -40.98
N VAL A 9 -25.49 17.39 -40.26
CA VAL A 9 -24.33 17.14 -39.36
C VAL A 9 -24.86 16.50 -38.09
N ILE A 10 -24.61 15.20 -37.89
CA ILE A 10 -24.89 14.51 -36.63
C ILE A 10 -23.69 14.77 -35.71
N THR A 11 -23.88 15.64 -34.75
CA THR A 11 -22.91 15.87 -33.64
C THR A 11 -23.06 14.73 -32.62
N VAL A 12 -22.15 13.77 -32.68
CA VAL A 12 -22.03 12.73 -31.67
C VAL A 12 -21.39 13.38 -30.44
N ILE A 13 -22.17 13.68 -29.40
CA ILE A 13 -21.68 14.08 -28.09
C ILE A 13 -21.15 12.80 -27.42
N LEU A 14 -19.85 12.58 -27.51
CA LEU A 14 -19.15 11.60 -26.68
C LEU A 14 -19.20 12.13 -25.23
N ALA A 15 -20.15 11.67 -24.45
CA ALA A 15 -20.12 11.81 -23.01
C ALA A 15 -18.87 11.07 -22.51
N SER A 16 -17.80 11.78 -22.20
CA SER A 16 -16.66 11.25 -21.47
C SER A 16 -17.17 10.88 -20.09
N VAL A 17 -17.51 9.61 -19.90
CA VAL A 17 -17.68 9.04 -18.56
C VAL A 17 -16.34 9.22 -17.88
N SER A 18 -16.23 10.16 -16.97
CA SER A 18 -15.07 10.27 -16.07
C SER A 18 -14.99 8.95 -15.32
N GLN A 19 -14.17 8.03 -15.79
CA GLN A 19 -13.86 6.84 -15.01
C GLN A 19 -13.23 7.31 -13.71
N GLY A 20 -13.89 7.02 -12.60
CA GLY A 20 -13.37 7.31 -11.28
C GLY A 20 -12.00 6.64 -11.10
N GLN A 21 -11.15 7.25 -10.29
CA GLN A 21 -9.82 6.69 -10.01
C GLN A 21 -9.95 5.34 -9.33
N GLU A 22 -9.34 4.29 -9.92
CA GLU A 22 -9.23 2.98 -9.33
C GLU A 22 -8.23 2.97 -8.15
N TRP A 23 -8.41 2.02 -7.22
CA TRP A 23 -7.53 1.85 -6.06
C TRP A 23 -6.93 0.44 -6.04
N THR A 24 -5.96 0.21 -6.89
CA THR A 24 -5.57 -1.12 -7.38
C THR A 24 -4.63 -1.92 -6.49
N ARG A 25 -4.09 -1.33 -5.43
CA ARG A 25 -3.10 -1.96 -4.54
C ARG A 25 -3.04 -1.25 -3.20
N PHE A 26 -2.20 -1.74 -2.29
CA PHE A 26 -1.89 -1.05 -1.04
C PHE A 26 -1.51 0.41 -1.30
N ARG A 27 -2.25 1.34 -0.65
CA ARG A 27 -2.13 2.79 -0.81
C ARG A 27 -2.44 3.31 -2.22
N GLY A 28 -3.25 2.59 -3.01
CA GLY A 28 -3.76 3.04 -4.31
C GLY A 28 -2.71 3.18 -5.40
N PRO A 29 -2.93 4.07 -6.37
CA PRO A 29 -2.04 4.19 -7.53
C PRO A 29 -0.59 4.35 -7.13
N ASN A 30 0.24 3.44 -7.60
CA ASN A 30 1.67 3.33 -7.31
C ASN A 30 2.04 3.40 -5.82
N GLY A 31 1.11 3.09 -4.92
CA GLY A 31 1.35 3.08 -3.46
C GLY A 31 1.58 4.46 -2.83
N GLN A 32 1.27 5.56 -3.52
CA GLN A 32 1.56 6.92 -3.05
C GLN A 32 0.52 7.47 -2.07
N GLY A 33 -0.66 6.86 -1.98
CA GLY A 33 -1.71 7.30 -1.05
C GLY A 33 -2.45 8.56 -1.49
N ILE A 34 -2.42 8.89 -2.79
CA ILE A 34 -3.00 10.12 -3.34
C ILE A 34 -4.26 9.81 -4.13
N SER A 35 -5.36 10.49 -3.80
CA SER A 35 -6.63 10.43 -4.53
C SER A 35 -7.03 11.79 -5.10
N ARG A 36 -7.63 11.78 -6.29
CA ARG A 36 -8.18 12.97 -6.93
C ARG A 36 -9.62 13.27 -6.51
N ALA A 37 -10.18 12.49 -5.59
CA ALA A 37 -11.54 12.66 -5.10
C ALA A 37 -11.71 13.99 -4.35
N LYS A 38 -12.83 14.68 -4.61
CA LYS A 38 -13.20 15.96 -3.96
C LYS A 38 -14.43 15.82 -3.05
N THR A 39 -14.98 14.62 -2.95
CA THR A 39 -16.25 14.33 -2.24
C THR A 39 -16.06 13.59 -0.93
N ILE A 40 -14.83 13.55 -0.41
CA ILE A 40 -14.52 12.92 0.87
C ILE A 40 -14.82 13.92 1.98
N PRO A 41 -15.73 13.60 2.93
CA PRO A 41 -16.09 14.52 4.00
C PRO A 41 -14.94 14.72 4.99
N VAL A 42 -14.92 15.86 5.66
CA VAL A 42 -14.01 16.17 6.76
C VAL A 42 -14.52 15.56 8.07
N LYS A 43 -15.80 15.73 8.33
CA LYS A 43 -16.48 15.25 9.54
C LYS A 43 -17.69 14.41 9.16
N TRP A 44 -17.87 13.32 9.88
CA TRP A 44 -19.04 12.43 9.71
C TRP A 44 -19.39 11.72 11.01
N THR A 45 -20.60 11.17 11.03
CA THR A 45 -21.15 10.32 12.07
C THR A 45 -21.56 8.97 11.46
N GLU A 46 -22.12 8.07 12.25
CA GLU A 46 -22.65 6.80 11.73
C GLU A 46 -23.78 6.97 10.71
N GLU A 47 -24.55 8.08 10.80
CA GLU A 47 -25.64 8.40 9.86
C GLU A 47 -25.14 8.79 8.46
N ASP A 48 -23.87 9.16 8.34
CA ASP A 48 -23.22 9.54 7.08
C ASP A 48 -22.62 8.36 6.33
N TYR A 49 -22.58 7.17 6.94
CA TYR A 49 -22.11 6.00 6.22
C TYR A 49 -23.05 5.66 5.06
N ASN A 50 -22.48 5.41 3.88
CA ASN A 50 -23.24 4.80 2.79
C ASN A 50 -23.69 3.40 3.21
N TRP A 51 -22.79 2.68 3.87
CA TRP A 51 -23.02 1.36 4.46
C TRP A 51 -21.89 1.00 5.45
N LYS A 52 -22.19 0.06 6.35
CA LYS A 52 -21.28 -0.58 7.31
C LYS A 52 -21.56 -2.07 7.31
N VAL A 53 -20.55 -2.89 7.03
CA VAL A 53 -20.72 -4.35 6.95
C VAL A 53 -19.70 -5.05 7.83
N LYS A 54 -20.13 -6.15 8.46
CA LYS A 54 -19.25 -7.02 9.24
C LYS A 54 -18.54 -8.00 8.31
N LEU A 55 -17.22 -8.13 8.45
CA LEU A 55 -16.41 -9.08 7.73
C LEU A 55 -16.35 -10.43 8.49
N PRO A 56 -16.22 -11.57 7.82
CA PRO A 56 -15.99 -12.84 8.48
C PRO A 56 -14.57 -12.86 9.09
N GLY A 57 -14.48 -12.98 10.41
CA GLY A 57 -13.21 -12.88 11.14
C GLY A 57 -12.69 -11.43 11.23
N GLY A 58 -11.38 -11.28 11.20
CA GLY A 58 -10.72 -9.97 11.33
C GLY A 58 -9.48 -9.86 10.44
N GLY A 59 -8.79 -8.73 10.51
CA GLY A 59 -7.54 -8.55 9.78
C GLY A 59 -7.15 -7.09 9.58
N HIS A 60 -6.04 -6.89 8.87
CA HIS A 60 -5.39 -5.60 8.70
C HIS A 60 -5.14 -5.23 7.24
N SER A 61 -5.52 -6.08 6.26
CA SER A 61 -5.37 -5.72 4.84
C SER A 61 -6.20 -4.49 4.50
N SER A 62 -5.70 -3.67 3.61
CA SER A 62 -6.46 -2.55 3.06
C SER A 62 -7.44 -3.04 1.99
N PRO A 63 -8.59 -2.39 1.77
CA PRO A 63 -9.42 -2.65 0.61
C PRO A 63 -8.73 -2.16 -0.66
N VAL A 64 -8.95 -2.88 -1.77
CA VAL A 64 -8.58 -2.45 -3.13
C VAL A 64 -9.83 -2.49 -4.02
N LEU A 65 -9.85 -1.67 -5.07
CA LEU A 65 -11.06 -1.50 -5.89
C LEU A 65 -10.72 -1.51 -7.38
N TRP A 66 -11.63 -2.16 -8.11
CA TRP A 66 -11.72 -2.08 -9.56
C TRP A 66 -13.20 -2.05 -9.98
N GLY A 67 -13.60 -1.01 -10.69
CA GLY A 67 -15.02 -0.77 -10.98
C GLY A 67 -15.85 -0.74 -9.69
N GLU A 68 -16.99 -1.38 -9.70
CA GLU A 68 -17.90 -1.48 -8.56
C GLU A 68 -17.56 -2.62 -7.58
N LYS A 69 -16.35 -3.14 -7.61
CA LYS A 69 -15.93 -4.26 -6.73
C LYS A 69 -14.81 -3.84 -5.78
N ILE A 70 -14.99 -4.21 -4.51
CA ILE A 70 -13.97 -4.11 -3.47
C ILE A 70 -13.40 -5.51 -3.26
N PHE A 71 -12.07 -5.64 -3.25
CA PHE A 71 -11.40 -6.88 -2.87
C PHE A 71 -10.63 -6.68 -1.57
N ILE A 72 -10.76 -7.63 -0.64
CA ILE A 72 -10.16 -7.54 0.69
C ILE A 72 -9.91 -8.94 1.24
N THR A 73 -8.85 -9.12 2.03
CA THR A 73 -8.65 -10.36 2.79
C THR A 73 -9.21 -10.24 4.19
N SER A 74 -9.74 -11.33 4.73
CA SER A 74 -10.19 -11.46 6.12
C SER A 74 -9.75 -12.81 6.68
N GLY A 75 -9.74 -12.99 7.99
CA GLY A 75 -9.31 -14.22 8.63
C GLY A 75 -9.03 -14.04 10.11
N GLY A 76 -8.79 -15.12 10.83
CA GLY A 76 -8.52 -15.09 12.26
C GLY A 76 -7.04 -15.25 12.61
N GLN A 77 -6.62 -14.75 13.78
CA GLN A 77 -5.26 -14.99 14.29
C GLN A 77 -4.99 -16.45 14.65
N LYS A 78 -6.03 -17.24 14.93
CA LYS A 78 -5.89 -18.59 15.52
C LYS A 78 -6.16 -19.74 14.56
N ALA A 79 -6.77 -19.48 13.42
CA ALA A 79 -7.37 -20.55 12.60
C ALA A 79 -6.53 -21.02 11.41
N GLY A 80 -5.48 -20.31 11.01
CA GLY A 80 -4.76 -20.60 9.76
C GLY A 80 -5.63 -20.39 8.51
N HIS A 81 -6.79 -19.75 8.64
CA HIS A 81 -7.69 -19.44 7.54
C HIS A 81 -7.51 -17.99 7.10
N SER A 82 -7.40 -17.82 5.81
CA SER A 82 -7.45 -16.53 5.13
C SER A 82 -8.56 -16.60 4.09
N ILE A 83 -9.36 -15.54 4.01
CA ILE A 83 -10.50 -15.45 3.11
C ILE A 83 -10.24 -14.25 2.20
N LEU A 84 -10.17 -14.46 0.89
CA LEU A 84 -10.27 -13.39 -0.09
C LEU A 84 -11.76 -13.17 -0.41
N MET A 85 -12.20 -11.91 -0.37
CA MET A 85 -13.59 -11.54 -0.62
C MET A 85 -13.70 -10.48 -1.69
N ALA A 86 -14.79 -10.52 -2.45
CA ALA A 86 -15.27 -9.40 -3.23
C ALA A 86 -16.59 -8.91 -2.66
N LEU A 87 -16.71 -7.58 -2.51
CA LEU A 87 -17.91 -6.90 -2.07
C LEU A 87 -18.34 -5.89 -3.14
N ASN A 88 -19.63 -5.61 -3.22
CA ASN A 88 -20.14 -4.53 -4.04
C ASN A 88 -19.81 -3.17 -3.37
N ALA A 89 -19.21 -2.27 -4.11
CA ALA A 89 -18.81 -0.95 -3.61
C ALA A 89 -20.00 -0.02 -3.29
N SER A 90 -21.16 -0.27 -3.89
CA SER A 90 -22.34 0.59 -3.70
C SER A 90 -23.06 0.35 -2.37
N ASP A 91 -23.15 -0.91 -1.90
CA ASP A 91 -23.94 -1.34 -0.74
C ASP A 91 -23.20 -2.24 0.26
N GLY A 92 -21.96 -2.66 -0.06
CA GLY A 92 -21.16 -3.53 0.79
C GLY A 92 -21.56 -5.02 0.76
N ALA A 93 -22.49 -5.43 -0.10
CA ALA A 93 -22.95 -6.81 -0.21
C ALA A 93 -21.78 -7.73 -0.65
N VAL A 94 -21.64 -8.89 0.00
CA VAL A 94 -20.65 -9.89 -0.39
C VAL A 94 -21.07 -10.53 -1.71
N LEU A 95 -20.24 -10.38 -2.73
CA LEU A 95 -20.44 -10.96 -4.05
C LEU A 95 -19.95 -12.41 -4.10
N TRP A 96 -18.79 -12.66 -3.53
CA TRP A 96 -18.20 -13.99 -3.36
C TRP A 96 -17.09 -13.97 -2.31
N GLN A 97 -16.74 -15.17 -1.83
CA GLN A 97 -15.57 -15.39 -0.97
C GLN A 97 -14.85 -16.68 -1.36
N LYS A 98 -13.53 -16.67 -1.22
CA LYS A 98 -12.65 -17.83 -1.44
C LYS A 98 -11.80 -18.05 -0.20
N GLU A 99 -11.89 -19.22 0.38
CA GLU A 99 -11.11 -19.60 1.57
C GLU A 99 -9.80 -20.29 1.17
N TYR A 100 -8.75 -19.98 1.93
CA TYR A 100 -7.45 -20.61 1.87
C TYR A 100 -7.08 -21.09 3.27
N THR A 101 -6.66 -22.35 3.38
CA THR A 101 -6.14 -22.89 4.61
C THR A 101 -4.63 -22.89 4.56
N LEU A 102 -4.01 -22.18 5.48
CA LEU A 102 -2.56 -22.09 5.65
C LEU A 102 -2.15 -22.92 6.87
N SER A 103 -0.88 -23.31 6.93
CA SER A 103 -0.32 -23.90 8.12
C SER A 103 -0.48 -23.00 9.34
N LYS A 104 -0.86 -23.59 10.46
CA LYS A 104 -1.10 -22.82 11.69
C LYS A 104 0.23 -22.40 12.31
N TYR A 105 0.39 -21.09 12.50
CA TYR A 105 1.43 -20.54 13.36
C TYR A 105 0.83 -19.40 14.21
N ARG A 106 1.53 -18.98 15.23
CA ARG A 106 1.10 -17.84 16.05
C ARG A 106 1.74 -16.56 15.50
N PRO A 107 1.00 -15.73 14.77
CA PRO A 107 1.52 -14.43 14.36
C PRO A 107 1.76 -13.52 15.57
N ASN A 108 2.49 -12.43 15.40
CA ASN A 108 2.58 -11.39 16.42
C ASN A 108 1.17 -10.89 16.77
N LYS A 109 0.97 -10.48 18.04
CA LYS A 109 -0.35 -9.99 18.52
C LYS A 109 -0.90 -8.78 17.74
N LEU A 110 -0.03 -8.04 17.02
CA LEU A 110 -0.37 -6.90 16.18
C LEU A 110 -0.53 -7.29 14.70
N ASN A 111 -0.47 -8.58 14.38
CA ASN A 111 -0.60 -9.09 13.02
C ASN A 111 -1.73 -10.13 12.93
N SER A 112 -2.11 -10.53 11.71
CA SER A 112 -3.12 -11.54 11.41
C SER A 112 -2.74 -12.33 10.16
N PHE A 113 -3.50 -13.39 9.83
CA PHE A 113 -3.39 -14.11 8.56
C PHE A 113 -3.96 -13.32 7.36
N ALA A 114 -4.53 -12.13 7.61
CA ALA A 114 -5.12 -11.25 6.61
C ALA A 114 -4.51 -9.84 6.72
N THR A 115 -3.19 -9.74 6.58
CA THR A 115 -2.44 -8.47 6.64
C THR A 115 -2.01 -8.00 5.26
N ALA A 116 -1.56 -8.90 4.39
CA ALA A 116 -1.22 -8.54 3.02
C ALA A 116 -2.46 -8.00 2.28
N THR A 117 -2.30 -6.87 1.62
CA THR A 117 -3.35 -6.25 0.80
C THR A 117 -3.31 -6.86 -0.59
N PRO A 118 -4.44 -7.28 -1.18
CA PRO A 118 -4.49 -7.74 -2.56
C PRO A 118 -4.04 -6.67 -3.55
N ALA A 119 -3.68 -7.08 -4.76
CA ALA A 119 -3.57 -6.19 -5.91
C ALA A 119 -4.63 -6.58 -6.94
N VAL A 120 -5.09 -5.63 -7.76
CA VAL A 120 -6.12 -5.86 -8.76
C VAL A 120 -5.80 -5.11 -10.04
N ASP A 121 -6.12 -5.70 -11.17
CA ASP A 121 -6.09 -5.05 -12.49
C ASP A 121 -7.43 -5.27 -13.23
N ALA A 122 -7.49 -4.96 -14.50
CA ALA A 122 -8.71 -5.11 -15.31
C ALA A 122 -9.22 -6.56 -15.42
N ASP A 123 -8.34 -7.54 -15.30
CA ASP A 123 -8.64 -8.94 -15.54
C ASP A 123 -8.75 -9.76 -14.24
N HIS A 124 -7.86 -9.48 -13.26
CA HIS A 124 -7.66 -10.34 -12.11
C HIS A 124 -7.48 -9.59 -10.78
N VAL A 125 -7.77 -10.27 -9.69
CA VAL A 125 -7.31 -9.95 -8.34
C VAL A 125 -6.22 -10.95 -7.92
N TYR A 126 -5.13 -10.41 -7.36
CA TYR A 126 -3.97 -11.18 -6.91
C TYR A 126 -3.87 -11.14 -5.40
N VAL A 127 -3.77 -12.31 -4.78
CA VAL A 127 -3.64 -12.43 -3.32
C VAL A 127 -2.35 -13.14 -2.96
N LEU A 128 -1.62 -12.57 -2.02
CA LEU A 128 -0.41 -13.15 -1.42
C LEU A 128 -0.73 -13.55 0.02
N LEU A 129 -0.65 -14.85 0.31
CA LEU A 129 -0.95 -15.42 1.61
C LEU A 129 0.28 -16.18 2.09
N THR A 130 0.73 -15.90 3.30
CA THR A 130 2.01 -16.44 3.79
C THR A 130 1.87 -17.05 5.17
N SER A 131 2.41 -18.26 5.33
CA SER A 131 2.67 -18.92 6.61
C SER A 131 4.16 -19.22 6.78
N ARG A 132 4.52 -19.98 7.80
CA ARG A 132 5.91 -20.43 7.97
C ARG A 132 6.29 -21.61 7.07
N GLU A 133 5.30 -22.34 6.57
CA GLU A 133 5.52 -23.55 5.75
C GLU A 133 5.32 -23.25 4.26
N GLU A 134 4.43 -22.33 3.94
CA GLU A 134 4.10 -22.02 2.56
C GLU A 134 3.75 -20.55 2.35
N THR A 135 3.99 -20.07 1.15
CA THR A 135 3.51 -18.80 0.60
C THR A 135 2.71 -19.10 -0.66
N ILE A 136 1.44 -18.67 -0.69
CA ILE A 136 0.54 -18.83 -1.83
C ILE A 136 0.41 -17.47 -2.52
N LEU A 137 0.70 -17.43 -3.81
CA LEU A 137 0.29 -16.36 -4.72
C LEU A 137 -0.77 -16.93 -5.66
N ALA A 138 -1.97 -16.34 -5.67
CA ALA A 138 -3.06 -16.77 -6.54
C ALA A 138 -3.65 -15.58 -7.30
N ALA A 139 -4.06 -15.82 -8.55
CA ALA A 139 -4.85 -14.91 -9.36
C ALA A 139 -6.25 -15.49 -9.55
N LEU A 140 -7.26 -14.65 -9.29
CA LEU A 140 -8.67 -14.98 -9.52
C LEU A 140 -9.24 -13.93 -10.50
N ASN A 141 -10.20 -14.34 -11.32
CA ASN A 141 -10.98 -13.33 -12.05
C ASN A 141 -11.89 -12.57 -11.07
N HIS A 142 -12.48 -11.47 -11.53
CA HIS A 142 -13.35 -10.63 -10.70
C HIS A 142 -14.65 -11.31 -10.23
N ASN A 143 -14.93 -12.53 -10.71
CA ASN A 143 -16.07 -13.33 -10.28
C ASN A 143 -15.68 -14.48 -9.32
N GLY A 144 -14.40 -14.51 -8.88
CA GLY A 144 -13.92 -15.45 -7.86
C GLY A 144 -13.41 -16.80 -8.39
N ALA A 145 -13.37 -16.99 -9.71
CA ALA A 145 -12.75 -18.19 -10.29
C ALA A 145 -11.22 -18.07 -10.26
N GLU A 146 -10.55 -19.06 -9.67
CA GLU A 146 -9.09 -19.14 -9.64
C GLU A 146 -8.56 -19.43 -11.05
N ILE A 147 -7.69 -18.58 -11.54
CA ILE A 147 -7.07 -18.68 -12.88
C ILE A 147 -5.76 -19.45 -12.76
N TRP A 148 -4.92 -19.08 -11.81
CA TRP A 148 -3.71 -19.81 -11.47
C TRP A 148 -3.37 -19.63 -9.99
N LYS A 149 -2.60 -20.57 -9.48
CA LYS A 149 -2.04 -20.55 -8.12
C LYS A 149 -0.61 -21.06 -8.14
N ARG A 150 0.27 -20.37 -7.41
CA ARG A 150 1.65 -20.77 -7.17
C ARG A 150 1.86 -20.92 -5.68
N THR A 151 2.64 -21.92 -5.30
CA THR A 151 3.06 -22.14 -3.92
C THR A 151 4.58 -22.08 -3.88
N PHE A 152 5.09 -21.29 -2.93
CA PHE A 152 6.50 -21.12 -2.61
C PHE A 152 6.74 -21.60 -1.19
N GLU A 153 8.01 -21.74 -0.78
CA GLU A 153 8.38 -21.99 0.61
C GLU A 153 7.77 -20.92 1.54
N GLY A 154 7.56 -21.27 2.80
CA GLY A 154 7.05 -20.34 3.81
C GLY A 154 8.10 -19.35 4.28
N VAL A 155 7.65 -18.20 4.81
CA VAL A 155 8.55 -17.14 5.28
C VAL A 155 8.94 -17.34 6.74
N GLN A 156 10.23 -17.48 7.01
CA GLN A 156 10.78 -17.56 8.36
C GLN A 156 11.01 -16.15 8.93
N CYS A 157 10.04 -15.66 9.69
CA CYS A 157 10.05 -14.30 10.25
C CYS A 157 9.40 -14.22 11.65
N GLN A 158 9.77 -13.18 12.40
CA GLN A 158 9.32 -13.00 13.78
C GLN A 158 7.82 -12.63 13.87
N HIS A 159 7.32 -11.79 12.96
CA HIS A 159 6.01 -11.17 13.12
C HIS A 159 4.89 -11.80 12.26
N GLY A 160 5.21 -12.68 11.31
CA GLY A 160 4.29 -13.18 10.31
C GLY A 160 4.29 -12.34 9.04
N ALA A 161 3.41 -12.68 8.08
CA ALA A 161 3.34 -12.03 6.78
C ALA A 161 2.83 -10.58 6.85
N GLY A 162 3.21 -9.76 5.87
CA GLY A 162 2.78 -8.37 5.78
C GLY A 162 3.06 -7.72 4.43
N THR A 163 3.90 -8.34 3.60
CA THR A 163 4.20 -7.85 2.25
C THR A 163 3.00 -8.00 1.32
N SER A 164 2.73 -6.98 0.53
CA SER A 164 1.66 -6.99 -0.47
C SER A 164 2.23 -7.10 -1.89
N PRO A 165 1.56 -7.82 -2.82
CA PRO A 165 1.96 -7.85 -4.22
C PRO A 165 1.62 -6.53 -4.92
N ILE A 166 2.31 -6.26 -6.03
CA ILE A 166 1.95 -5.19 -6.95
C ILE A 166 1.80 -5.74 -8.37
N VAL A 167 1.00 -5.07 -9.17
CA VAL A 167 0.96 -5.29 -10.62
C VAL A 167 1.75 -4.17 -11.28
N HIS A 168 2.66 -4.54 -12.18
CA HIS A 168 3.35 -3.63 -13.06
C HIS A 168 3.38 -4.23 -14.47
N GLU A 169 2.74 -3.55 -15.42
CA GLU A 169 2.57 -4.03 -16.80
C GLU A 169 1.97 -5.45 -16.85
N ASP A 170 2.72 -6.41 -17.34
CA ASP A 170 2.31 -7.81 -17.48
C ASP A 170 2.78 -8.72 -16.33
N MET A 171 3.25 -8.14 -15.21
CA MET A 171 3.83 -8.87 -14.10
C MET A 171 3.15 -8.58 -12.77
N VAL A 172 3.16 -9.59 -11.89
CA VAL A 172 2.92 -9.46 -10.44
C VAL A 172 4.27 -9.57 -9.75
N VAL A 173 4.62 -8.56 -8.95
CA VAL A 173 5.89 -8.47 -8.24
C VAL A 173 5.66 -8.50 -6.73
N PHE A 174 6.47 -9.26 -6.01
CA PHE A 174 6.46 -9.31 -4.54
C PHE A 174 7.82 -9.69 -3.98
N THR A 175 8.00 -9.45 -2.68
CA THR A 175 9.20 -9.83 -1.93
C THR A 175 8.92 -11.03 -1.05
N HIS A 176 9.89 -11.94 -0.94
CA HIS A 176 9.87 -13.10 -0.08
C HIS A 176 11.16 -13.07 0.76
N GLU A 177 11.12 -12.36 1.88
CA GLU A 177 12.28 -12.12 2.74
C GLU A 177 12.19 -12.86 4.05
N HIS A 178 13.28 -13.51 4.44
CA HIS A 178 13.43 -14.23 5.70
C HIS A 178 14.22 -13.40 6.72
N GLU A 179 14.22 -13.87 7.95
CA GLU A 179 15.00 -13.32 9.07
C GLU A 179 16.07 -14.34 9.47
N ASN A 180 17.36 -14.00 9.33
CA ASN A 180 18.46 -14.94 9.56
C ASN A 180 18.55 -15.46 11.00
N LYS A 181 18.01 -14.71 11.97
CA LYS A 181 17.90 -15.14 13.37
C LYS A 181 16.89 -16.27 13.57
N ILE A 182 15.96 -16.46 12.62
CA ILE A 182 14.96 -17.52 12.65
C ILE A 182 15.41 -18.74 11.82
N SER A 183 16.02 -18.49 10.66
CA SER A 183 16.60 -19.53 9.79
C SER A 183 17.84 -19.00 9.10
N GLN A 184 18.99 -19.62 9.36
CA GLN A 184 20.27 -19.23 8.78
C GLN A 184 20.40 -19.67 7.30
N ASP A 185 19.71 -20.77 6.92
CA ASP A 185 19.79 -21.36 5.57
C ASP A 185 18.71 -20.83 4.62
N ALA A 186 17.75 -20.04 5.12
CA ALA A 186 16.66 -19.50 4.30
C ALA A 186 17.18 -18.45 3.33
N ARG A 187 16.76 -18.56 2.07
CA ARG A 187 17.11 -17.61 1.00
C ARG A 187 15.99 -16.60 0.77
N SER A 188 16.31 -15.33 0.93
CA SER A 188 15.41 -14.26 0.53
C SER A 188 15.47 -14.07 -0.98
N ILE A 189 14.29 -13.86 -1.60
CA ILE A 189 14.18 -13.60 -3.03
C ILE A 189 13.19 -12.49 -3.31
N TRP A 190 13.39 -11.73 -4.37
CA TRP A 190 12.37 -10.89 -4.97
C TRP A 190 11.94 -11.53 -6.29
N ILE A 191 10.64 -11.51 -6.58
CA ILE A 191 10.05 -12.35 -7.61
C ILE A 191 9.10 -11.51 -8.47
N ALA A 192 9.17 -11.70 -9.78
CA ALA A 192 8.13 -11.33 -10.71
C ALA A 192 7.59 -12.56 -11.42
N VAL A 193 6.27 -12.65 -11.52
CA VAL A 193 5.57 -13.67 -12.30
C VAL A 193 4.69 -13.02 -13.36
N ASP A 194 4.46 -13.72 -14.45
CA ASP A 194 3.49 -13.30 -15.46
C ASP A 194 2.09 -13.21 -14.85
N ARG A 195 1.40 -12.08 -15.03
CA ARG A 195 0.11 -11.84 -14.40
C ARG A 195 -1.01 -12.75 -14.90
N LYS A 196 -0.90 -13.30 -16.12
CA LYS A 196 -1.93 -14.16 -16.72
C LYS A 196 -1.71 -15.63 -16.48
N THR A 197 -0.45 -16.07 -16.40
CA THR A 197 -0.09 -17.49 -16.29
C THR A 197 0.48 -17.88 -14.94
N GLY A 198 1.00 -16.92 -14.16
CA GLY A 198 1.75 -17.18 -12.93
C GLY A 198 3.17 -17.72 -13.16
N GLU A 199 3.62 -17.85 -14.41
CA GLU A 199 4.98 -18.30 -14.70
C GLU A 199 6.03 -17.28 -14.25
N THR A 200 7.15 -17.75 -13.74
CA THR A 200 8.23 -16.87 -13.27
C THR A 200 8.87 -16.14 -14.45
N ARG A 201 8.86 -14.82 -14.40
CA ARG A 201 9.55 -13.94 -15.34
C ARG A 201 11.01 -13.76 -14.93
N TRP A 202 11.24 -13.45 -13.67
CA TRP A 202 12.54 -13.37 -13.05
C TRP A 202 12.46 -13.60 -11.54
N THR A 203 13.59 -14.03 -10.99
CA THR A 203 13.87 -14.04 -9.55
C THR A 203 15.19 -13.33 -9.32
N LEU A 204 15.25 -12.56 -8.23
CA LEU A 204 16.47 -11.92 -7.76
C LEU A 204 16.82 -12.47 -6.38
N ASP A 205 17.89 -13.25 -6.29
CA ASP A 205 18.41 -13.75 -5.03
C ASP A 205 18.87 -12.59 -4.14
N ARG A 206 18.49 -12.63 -2.88
CA ARG A 206 18.81 -11.59 -1.90
C ARG A 206 19.37 -12.21 -0.63
N ASN A 207 20.31 -11.51 0.01
CA ASN A 207 20.79 -11.94 1.30
C ASN A 207 19.67 -11.86 2.35
N THR A 208 19.64 -12.81 3.24
CA THR A 208 18.72 -12.79 4.37
C THR A 208 19.26 -11.85 5.45
N GLY A 209 18.48 -10.85 5.81
CA GLY A 209 18.87 -9.84 6.79
C GLY A 209 18.61 -10.26 8.24
N PRO A 210 19.13 -9.49 9.21
CA PRO A 210 18.84 -9.70 10.63
C PRO A 210 17.38 -9.46 11.00
N LYS A 211 16.61 -8.80 10.11
CA LYS A 211 15.17 -8.51 10.26
C LYS A 211 14.47 -8.66 8.91
N THR A 212 13.32 -9.29 8.92
CA THR A 212 12.43 -9.34 7.74
C THR A 212 11.90 -7.94 7.42
N SER A 213 11.80 -7.62 6.12
CA SER A 213 11.15 -6.41 5.64
C SER A 213 9.73 -6.72 5.16
N TYR A 214 8.82 -5.75 5.32
CA TYR A 214 7.40 -5.86 4.98
C TYR A 214 6.97 -4.80 3.97
N SER A 215 7.93 -4.10 3.41
CA SER A 215 7.74 -3.02 2.43
C SER A 215 7.10 -3.54 1.15
N THR A 216 6.15 -2.78 0.62
CA THR A 216 5.56 -3.01 -0.69
C THR A 216 6.27 -2.12 -1.71
N PRO A 217 6.87 -2.64 -2.80
CA PRO A 217 7.63 -1.84 -3.75
C PRO A 217 6.76 -0.84 -4.51
N CYS A 218 7.39 0.19 -5.09
CA CYS A 218 6.73 1.12 -6.02
C CYS A 218 7.52 1.22 -7.34
N VAL A 219 6.92 1.84 -8.34
CA VAL A 219 7.54 2.12 -9.63
C VAL A 219 7.99 3.58 -9.65
N TYR A 220 9.26 3.81 -9.81
CA TYR A 220 9.82 5.15 -10.06
C TYR A 220 10.06 5.32 -11.56
N THR A 221 9.46 6.34 -12.14
CA THR A 221 9.68 6.71 -13.55
C THR A 221 10.44 8.03 -13.56
N PRO A 222 11.75 8.02 -13.88
CA PRO A 222 12.52 9.24 -13.97
C PRO A 222 12.06 10.10 -15.16
N ALA A 223 12.41 11.39 -15.15
CA ALA A 223 12.10 12.28 -16.28
C ALA A 223 12.75 11.82 -17.60
N THR A 224 13.90 11.17 -17.50
CA THR A 224 14.63 10.54 -18.61
C THR A 224 15.07 9.14 -18.22
N GLY A 225 14.93 8.17 -19.12
CA GLY A 225 15.28 6.77 -18.86
C GLY A 225 14.04 5.87 -18.71
N THR A 226 14.28 4.64 -18.26
CA THR A 226 13.24 3.60 -18.12
C THR A 226 12.69 3.56 -16.68
N PRO A 227 11.45 3.07 -16.49
CA PRO A 227 10.90 2.80 -15.16
C PRO A 227 11.81 1.87 -14.33
N GLN A 228 11.79 2.05 -13.01
CA GLN A 228 12.57 1.29 -12.05
C GLN A 228 11.63 0.80 -10.92
N LEU A 229 11.76 -0.46 -10.52
CA LEU A 229 11.11 -0.97 -9.31
C LEU A 229 11.96 -0.59 -8.09
N ILE A 230 11.37 0.07 -7.12
CA ILE A 230 12.06 0.52 -5.90
C ILE A 230 11.63 -0.35 -4.73
N PHE A 231 12.61 -0.97 -4.09
CA PHE A 231 12.45 -1.83 -2.92
C PHE A 231 13.15 -1.24 -1.71
N ASN A 232 12.53 -1.35 -0.55
CA ASN A 232 13.16 -1.07 0.74
C ASN A 232 13.34 -2.38 1.52
N SER A 233 14.58 -2.69 1.91
CA SER A 233 14.93 -3.90 2.64
C SER A 233 15.92 -3.61 3.77
N ASN A 234 15.81 -4.30 4.89
CA ASN A 234 16.80 -4.21 5.97
C ASN A 234 18.16 -4.77 5.56
N ALA A 235 18.16 -5.80 4.71
CA ALA A 235 19.41 -6.44 4.25
C ALA A 235 20.11 -5.65 3.14
N HIS A 236 19.35 -4.92 2.32
CA HIS A 236 19.82 -4.33 1.06
C HIS A 236 19.60 -2.83 0.96
N GLY A 237 19.02 -2.22 1.99
CA GLY A 237 18.71 -0.81 1.98
C GLY A 237 17.65 -0.45 0.93
N MET A 238 17.83 0.67 0.23
CA MET A 238 16.99 1.06 -0.89
C MET A 238 17.63 0.59 -2.18
N THR A 239 16.91 -0.23 -2.92
CA THR A 239 17.38 -0.88 -4.15
C THR A 239 16.46 -0.58 -5.31
N SER A 240 17.04 -0.22 -6.44
CA SER A 240 16.38 -0.10 -7.73
C SER A 240 16.64 -1.33 -8.59
N VAL A 241 15.59 -1.84 -9.21
CA VAL A 241 15.62 -3.04 -10.05
C VAL A 241 15.00 -2.72 -11.40
N ASP A 242 15.59 -3.22 -12.48
CA ASP A 242 15.03 -3.18 -13.83
C ASP A 242 13.79 -4.09 -13.89
N PRO A 243 12.60 -3.56 -14.23
CA PRO A 243 11.38 -4.36 -14.23
C PRO A 243 11.39 -5.53 -15.20
N GLY A 244 12.04 -5.36 -16.35
CA GLY A 244 12.03 -6.37 -17.42
C GLY A 244 12.96 -7.55 -17.13
N THR A 245 14.08 -7.30 -16.44
CA THR A 245 15.15 -8.32 -16.23
C THR A 245 15.32 -8.78 -14.79
N GLY A 246 14.83 -8.03 -13.82
CA GLY A 246 15.08 -8.27 -12.40
C GLY A 246 16.49 -7.87 -11.93
N ASN A 247 17.31 -7.27 -12.79
CA ASN A 247 18.67 -6.88 -12.45
C ASN A 247 18.70 -5.62 -11.56
N VAL A 248 19.57 -5.60 -10.57
CA VAL A 248 19.82 -4.40 -9.77
C VAL A 248 20.43 -3.31 -10.64
N ILE A 249 19.79 -2.15 -10.67
CA ILE A 249 20.32 -0.95 -11.34
C ILE A 249 21.28 -0.23 -10.40
N TRP A 250 20.82 0.10 -9.18
CA TRP A 250 21.61 0.69 -8.11
C TRP A 250 21.06 0.27 -6.73
N GLU A 251 21.92 0.40 -5.72
CA GLU A 251 21.61 0.02 -4.34
C GLU A 251 22.29 0.96 -3.34
N VAL A 252 21.55 1.40 -2.31
CA VAL A 252 22.08 2.12 -1.15
C VAL A 252 21.91 1.22 0.07
N ALA A 253 22.83 0.26 0.24
CA ALA A 253 22.75 -0.81 1.23
C ALA A 253 22.66 -0.29 2.68
N SER A 254 23.26 0.86 2.98
CA SER A 254 23.28 1.47 4.32
C SER A 254 22.01 2.25 4.68
N ALA A 255 21.01 2.31 3.79
CA ALA A 255 19.83 3.13 3.99
C ALA A 255 19.05 2.76 5.27
N PHE A 256 18.92 1.47 5.60
CA PHE A 256 18.05 1.01 6.68
C PHE A 256 18.76 0.13 7.72
N PRO A 257 19.29 0.71 8.82
CA PRO A 257 19.97 -0.04 9.89
C PRO A 257 19.01 -0.85 10.80
N ALA A 258 17.69 -0.76 10.58
CA ALA A 258 16.66 -1.42 11.37
C ALA A 258 15.58 -2.04 10.46
N ARG A 259 14.57 -2.71 11.06
CA ARG A 259 13.48 -3.34 10.30
C ARG A 259 12.76 -2.32 9.41
N VAL A 260 12.47 -2.72 8.19
CA VAL A 260 11.70 -1.93 7.24
C VAL A 260 10.26 -2.46 7.17
N VAL A 261 9.29 -1.57 7.44
CA VAL A 261 7.86 -1.86 7.29
C VAL A 261 7.26 -0.89 6.27
N SER A 262 7.63 0.38 6.36
CA SER A 262 7.17 1.43 5.44
C SER A 262 7.61 1.16 4.00
N SER A 263 6.74 1.49 3.06
CA SER A 263 6.99 1.39 1.62
C SER A 263 7.78 2.60 1.12
N PRO A 264 8.49 2.50 -0.03
CA PRO A 264 9.13 3.65 -0.65
C PRO A 264 8.10 4.68 -1.10
N VAL A 265 8.43 5.96 -0.94
CA VAL A 265 7.61 7.11 -1.31
C VAL A 265 8.38 7.94 -2.33
N ILE A 266 7.71 8.34 -3.41
CA ILE A 266 8.24 9.30 -4.37
C ILE A 266 7.89 10.70 -3.86
N ALA A 267 8.92 11.50 -3.56
CA ALA A 267 8.79 12.86 -3.04
C ALA A 267 9.53 13.80 -4.01
N ASP A 268 8.80 14.32 -4.98
CA ASP A 268 9.34 15.06 -6.11
C ASP A 268 10.42 14.26 -6.86
N GLU A 269 11.68 14.66 -6.84
CA GLU A 269 12.82 13.93 -7.44
C GLU A 269 13.51 12.96 -6.47
N LEU A 270 13.01 12.81 -5.26
CA LEU A 270 13.61 11.98 -4.23
C LEU A 270 12.79 10.72 -3.96
N LEU A 271 13.46 9.69 -3.51
CA LEU A 271 12.88 8.48 -2.96
C LEU A 271 13.06 8.48 -1.45
N VAL A 272 11.96 8.39 -0.71
CA VAL A 272 11.97 8.43 0.76
C VAL A 272 11.61 7.07 1.31
N GLY A 273 12.33 6.65 2.33
CA GLY A 273 12.05 5.44 3.09
C GLY A 273 12.33 5.61 4.57
N SER A 274 11.77 4.75 5.40
CA SER A 274 12.03 4.75 6.84
C SER A 274 12.18 3.35 7.40
N CYS A 275 12.81 3.25 8.56
CA CYS A 275 12.97 2.00 9.29
C CYS A 275 12.86 2.23 10.80
N GLY A 276 12.61 1.15 11.55
CA GLY A 276 12.46 1.25 12.98
C GLY A 276 12.58 -0.09 13.71
N ASP A 277 12.48 -0.04 15.03
CA ASP A 277 12.47 -1.21 15.90
C ASP A 277 11.81 -0.85 17.24
N GLY A 278 11.24 -1.86 17.93
CA GLY A 278 10.64 -1.66 19.25
C GLY A 278 9.48 -0.66 19.29
N GLY A 279 8.70 -0.51 18.20
CA GLY A 279 7.59 0.44 18.11
C GLY A 279 8.05 1.89 17.99
N SER A 280 9.22 2.12 17.41
CA SER A 280 9.76 3.47 17.17
C SER A 280 10.61 3.51 15.91
N GLY A 281 10.48 4.57 15.12
CA GLY A 281 11.36 4.84 13.98
C GLY A 281 12.80 5.10 14.41
N LYS A 282 13.74 4.66 13.59
CA LYS A 282 15.19 4.84 13.79
C LYS A 282 15.80 5.78 12.76
N ARG A 283 15.32 5.73 11.53
CA ARG A 283 15.80 6.58 10.44
C ARG A 283 14.68 6.85 9.45
N LEU A 284 14.66 8.05 8.90
CA LEU A 284 14.01 8.42 7.66
C LEU A 284 15.10 8.96 6.73
N ILE A 285 15.17 8.43 5.51
CA ILE A 285 16.18 8.81 4.54
C ILE A 285 15.54 9.19 3.22
N ALA A 286 16.07 10.23 2.57
CA ALA A 286 15.73 10.62 1.22
C ALA A 286 16.94 10.42 0.31
N ILE A 287 16.72 9.77 -0.81
CA ILE A 287 17.75 9.40 -1.78
C ILE A 287 17.38 10.03 -3.11
N ARG A 288 18.33 10.75 -3.71
CA ARG A 288 18.29 11.09 -5.14
C ARG A 288 18.61 9.84 -5.93
N PRO A 289 17.69 9.35 -6.77
CA PRO A 289 17.88 8.10 -7.49
C PRO A 289 19.06 8.14 -8.44
N GLY A 290 19.69 6.99 -8.68
CA GLY A 290 20.59 6.77 -9.80
C GLY A 290 19.83 6.61 -11.13
N SER A 291 20.54 6.81 -12.23
CA SER A 291 19.97 6.61 -13.57
C SER A 291 19.88 5.14 -13.97
N SER A 292 18.95 4.81 -14.87
CA SER A 292 18.75 3.46 -15.37
C SER A 292 19.93 2.92 -16.20
N ASP A 293 20.71 3.81 -16.82
CA ASP A 293 21.96 3.48 -17.53
C ASP A 293 23.16 3.35 -16.61
N ARG A 294 22.99 3.54 -15.28
CA ARG A 294 24.03 3.46 -14.25
C ARG A 294 25.11 4.54 -14.32
N LEU A 295 24.95 5.55 -15.16
CA LEU A 295 25.93 6.65 -15.28
C LEU A 295 25.84 7.59 -14.07
N ILE A 296 24.63 7.79 -13.52
CA ILE A 296 24.41 8.56 -12.30
C ILE A 296 24.22 7.59 -11.14
N GLN A 297 25.05 7.70 -10.12
CA GLN A 297 24.94 6.89 -8.90
C GLN A 297 23.90 7.50 -7.94
N PRO A 298 23.19 6.67 -7.15
CA PRO A 298 22.28 7.18 -6.15
C PRO A 298 23.03 7.96 -5.07
N LYS A 299 22.39 9.03 -4.55
CA LYS A 299 23.00 9.86 -3.52
C LYS A 299 22.01 10.18 -2.42
N GLU A 300 22.44 10.04 -1.16
CA GLU A 300 21.70 10.55 -0.02
C GLU A 300 21.52 12.07 -0.17
N ALA A 301 20.28 12.53 -0.13
CA ALA A 301 19.93 13.94 -0.13
C ALA A 301 19.90 14.48 1.31
N TYR A 302 19.24 13.74 2.19
CA TYR A 302 19.23 13.99 3.62
C TYR A 302 18.83 12.71 4.38
N ASN A 303 19.16 12.65 5.66
CA ASN A 303 18.61 11.66 6.58
C ASN A 303 18.22 12.30 7.92
N ILE A 304 17.25 11.72 8.57
CA ILE A 304 16.77 12.11 9.89
C ILE A 304 16.88 10.87 10.78
N ASP A 305 17.90 10.84 11.64
CA ASP A 305 18.21 9.76 12.57
C ASP A 305 18.02 10.16 14.03
N LYS A 306 17.62 11.42 14.29
CA LYS A 306 17.28 11.98 15.61
C LYS A 306 15.83 12.48 15.60
N GLY A 307 15.18 12.50 16.79
CA GLY A 307 13.79 12.92 16.92
C GLY A 307 12.80 11.81 16.51
N LEU A 308 11.60 12.17 16.12
CA LEU A 308 10.52 11.24 15.86
C LEU A 308 10.43 10.92 14.36
N ARG A 309 10.42 9.64 14.05
CA ARG A 309 10.38 9.12 12.68
C ARG A 309 9.37 7.99 12.59
N PRO A 310 8.70 7.81 11.44
CA PRO A 310 7.78 6.67 11.27
C PRO A 310 8.54 5.35 11.21
N TYR A 311 7.90 4.28 11.71
CA TYR A 311 8.36 2.91 11.58
C TYR A 311 7.39 2.09 10.74
N VAL A 312 6.15 1.92 11.22
CA VAL A 312 5.13 1.15 10.51
C VAL A 312 4.42 1.98 9.43
N PRO A 313 3.89 3.19 9.73
CA PRO A 313 3.23 3.98 8.71
C PRO A 313 4.19 4.40 7.60
N THR A 314 3.73 4.29 6.36
CA THR A 314 4.41 4.86 5.19
C THR A 314 4.09 6.35 5.11
N SER A 315 5.11 7.19 4.96
CA SER A 315 4.96 8.64 4.77
C SER A 315 4.16 8.98 3.52
N LEU A 316 3.74 10.22 3.39
CA LEU A 316 3.02 10.72 2.22
C LEU A 316 3.67 12.02 1.74
N ALA A 317 4.01 12.07 0.46
CA ALA A 317 4.56 13.28 -0.17
C ALA A 317 3.55 13.88 -1.15
N VAL A 318 3.31 15.18 -1.04
CA VAL A 318 2.43 15.93 -1.93
C VAL A 318 2.78 17.41 -1.91
N GLU A 319 2.79 18.06 -3.07
CA GLU A 319 2.97 19.51 -3.22
C GLU A 319 4.23 20.05 -2.51
N GLY A 320 5.36 19.33 -2.61
CA GLY A 320 6.63 19.73 -1.99
C GLY A 320 6.70 19.50 -0.47
N LEU A 321 5.69 18.87 0.11
CA LEU A 321 5.61 18.53 1.54
C LEU A 321 5.67 17.02 1.73
N LEU A 322 6.35 16.60 2.80
CA LEU A 322 6.41 15.22 3.27
C LEU A 322 5.75 15.13 4.64
N PHE A 323 4.66 14.38 4.73
CA PHE A 323 3.93 14.14 5.97
C PHE A 323 4.30 12.78 6.54
N THR A 324 4.72 12.76 7.81
CA THR A 324 5.08 11.54 8.53
C THR A 324 4.10 11.32 9.69
N PHE A 325 3.57 10.10 9.79
CA PHE A 325 2.71 9.67 10.89
C PHE A 325 3.49 8.63 11.70
N HIS A 326 3.64 8.88 12.98
CA HIS A 326 4.52 8.09 13.84
C HIS A 326 3.73 7.09 14.69
N ASP A 327 4.34 5.93 14.94
CA ASP A 327 3.78 4.84 15.75
C ASP A 327 3.36 5.25 17.17
N ARG A 328 3.83 6.39 17.66
CA ARG A 328 3.49 6.96 18.98
C ARG A 328 2.48 8.09 18.93
N GLY A 329 1.85 8.34 17.78
CA GLY A 329 0.80 9.33 17.61
C GLY A 329 1.26 10.72 17.20
N ILE A 330 2.54 10.90 16.89
CA ILE A 330 3.08 12.17 16.40
C ILE A 330 2.88 12.25 14.89
N VAL A 331 2.57 13.44 14.41
CA VAL A 331 2.50 13.78 12.99
C VAL A 331 3.43 14.96 12.74
N SER A 332 4.26 14.87 11.71
CA SER A 332 5.14 15.97 11.32
C SER A 332 4.97 16.29 9.84
N CYS A 333 5.17 17.56 9.51
CA CYS A 333 5.30 18.05 8.13
C CYS A 333 6.73 18.51 7.89
N LEU A 334 7.31 18.05 6.81
CA LEU A 334 8.66 18.39 6.38
C LEU A 334 8.63 18.95 4.97
N ARG A 335 9.60 19.78 4.60
CA ARG A 335 9.89 20.07 3.19
C ARG A 335 10.45 18.81 2.53
N SER A 336 9.81 18.33 1.47
CA SER A 336 10.23 17.09 0.81
C SER A 336 11.66 17.14 0.28
N ALA A 337 12.10 18.28 -0.23
CA ALA A 337 13.41 18.47 -0.85
C ALA A 337 14.58 18.49 0.15
N THR A 338 14.36 18.90 1.41
CA THR A 338 15.43 19.17 2.38
C THR A 338 15.30 18.39 3.69
N GLY A 339 14.11 17.86 4.00
CA GLY A 339 13.83 17.28 5.30
C GLY A 339 13.65 18.31 6.43
N GLU A 340 13.62 19.61 6.12
CA GLU A 340 13.35 20.68 7.10
C GLU A 340 11.96 20.48 7.71
N GLN A 341 11.89 20.39 9.04
CA GLN A 341 10.64 20.26 9.78
C GLN A 341 9.92 21.62 9.85
N LEU A 342 8.69 21.64 9.35
CA LEU A 342 7.83 22.83 9.40
C LEU A 342 6.97 22.84 10.67
N TRP A 343 6.42 21.69 11.04
CA TRP A 343 5.67 21.51 12.28
C TRP A 343 5.68 20.04 12.73
N GLU A 344 5.39 19.84 14.02
CA GLU A 344 5.23 18.53 14.66
C GLU A 344 4.15 18.63 15.73
N GLU A 345 3.15 17.72 15.69
CA GLU A 345 2.00 17.75 16.59
C GLU A 345 1.53 16.35 16.94
N LYS A 346 0.75 16.25 18.01
CA LYS A 346 0.16 14.98 18.46
C LYS A 346 -1.37 15.08 18.49
N PRO A 347 -2.04 14.89 17.34
CA PRO A 347 -3.49 15.11 17.24
C PRO A 347 -4.33 14.05 17.96
N ALA A 348 -3.88 12.79 18.00
CA ALA A 348 -4.66 11.67 18.53
C ALA A 348 -3.75 10.50 18.96
N GLY A 349 -4.31 9.28 19.05
CA GLY A 349 -3.67 8.03 19.41
C GLY A 349 -2.53 7.60 18.49
N ARG A 350 -2.08 6.36 18.61
CA ARG A 350 -0.97 5.78 17.84
C ARG A 350 -1.42 5.42 16.43
N PHE A 351 -0.47 5.38 15.47
CA PHE A 351 -0.75 5.03 14.08
C PHE A 351 -0.01 3.76 13.64
N PHE A 352 -0.73 2.83 12.99
CA PHE A 352 -0.17 1.75 12.17
C PHE A 352 -0.66 1.85 10.73
N SER A 353 -1.81 2.45 10.52
CA SER A 353 -2.30 2.89 9.22
C SER A 353 -1.38 3.95 8.61
N SER A 354 -1.31 3.99 7.30
CA SER A 354 -0.61 5.04 6.56
C SER A 354 -1.57 6.16 6.15
N PRO A 355 -1.13 7.42 6.08
CA PRO A 355 -1.97 8.52 5.63
C PRO A 355 -2.33 8.41 4.15
N LEU A 356 -3.51 8.94 3.80
CA LEU A 356 -3.96 9.22 2.44
C LEU A 356 -4.20 10.71 2.26
N TRP A 357 -4.02 11.19 1.04
CA TRP A 357 -4.35 12.57 0.65
C TRP A 357 -5.54 12.60 -0.30
N ALA A 358 -6.48 13.51 -0.04
CA ALA A 358 -7.56 13.86 -0.94
C ALA A 358 -7.95 15.33 -0.75
N ASP A 359 -7.99 16.10 -1.83
CA ASP A 359 -8.50 17.48 -1.87
C ASP A 359 -7.90 18.36 -0.73
N GLY A 360 -6.58 18.41 -0.62
CA GLY A 360 -5.87 19.24 0.36
C GLY A 360 -5.95 18.75 1.81
N LYS A 361 -6.38 17.51 2.04
CA LYS A 361 -6.56 16.92 3.36
C LYS A 361 -5.85 15.58 3.48
N LEU A 362 -5.33 15.30 4.68
CA LEU A 362 -4.76 14.02 5.08
C LEU A 362 -5.77 13.27 5.93
N TYR A 363 -5.91 11.96 5.67
CA TYR A 363 -6.77 11.03 6.41
C TYR A 363 -5.92 9.87 6.89
N CYS A 364 -5.93 9.59 8.19
CA CYS A 364 -5.20 8.47 8.77
C CYS A 364 -5.98 7.86 9.93
N ILE A 365 -6.05 6.54 10.03
CA ILE A 365 -6.74 5.85 11.12
C ILE A 365 -5.76 5.59 12.26
N THR A 366 -6.10 5.93 13.49
CA THR A 366 -5.36 5.52 14.68
C THR A 366 -5.56 4.04 14.99
N MET A 367 -4.70 3.45 15.82
CA MET A 367 -4.89 2.07 16.30
C MET A 367 -6.19 1.88 17.09
N ASP A 368 -6.72 2.93 17.69
CA ASP A 368 -7.97 2.91 18.44
C ASP A 368 -9.21 3.04 17.53
N GLY A 369 -8.99 3.34 16.24
CA GLY A 369 -10.04 3.41 15.22
C GLY A 369 -10.58 4.82 14.98
N ASP A 370 -9.87 5.85 15.38
CA ASP A 370 -10.23 7.23 15.07
C ASP A 370 -9.61 7.66 13.74
N VAL A 371 -10.40 8.23 12.85
CA VAL A 371 -9.90 8.82 11.61
C VAL A 371 -9.54 10.27 11.85
N VAL A 372 -8.26 10.55 11.89
CA VAL A 372 -7.71 11.91 12.03
C VAL A 372 -7.68 12.56 10.66
N VAL A 373 -8.26 13.77 10.57
CA VAL A 373 -8.27 14.58 9.35
C VAL A 373 -7.49 15.87 9.61
N ILE A 374 -6.42 16.09 8.84
CA ILE A 374 -5.51 17.24 8.97
C ILE A 374 -5.44 17.94 7.63
N ARG A 375 -5.33 19.28 7.61
CA ARG A 375 -5.02 20.02 6.40
C ARG A 375 -3.61 19.67 5.90
N ALA A 376 -3.50 19.34 4.62
CA ALA A 376 -2.20 19.07 3.99
C ALA A 376 -1.51 20.39 3.64
N ALA A 377 -0.87 21.03 4.63
CA ALA A 377 -0.24 22.34 4.48
C ALA A 377 1.02 22.48 5.32
N GLY A 378 1.84 23.49 5.02
CA GLY A 378 3.04 23.84 5.78
C GLY A 378 2.76 24.42 7.18
N THR A 379 1.48 24.61 7.54
CA THR A 379 1.01 24.99 8.89
C THR A 379 0.03 23.93 9.39
N TYR A 380 0.11 23.62 10.68
CA TYR A 380 -0.76 22.59 11.27
C TYR A 380 -2.21 23.10 11.44
N GLU A 381 -3.17 22.27 11.03
CA GLU A 381 -4.59 22.47 11.28
C GLU A 381 -5.29 21.10 11.41
N LEU A 382 -5.74 20.76 12.61
CA LEU A 382 -6.60 19.60 12.84
C LEU A 382 -8.04 19.94 12.43
N LEU A 383 -8.56 19.25 11.42
CA LEU A 383 -9.89 19.51 10.87
C LEU A 383 -10.99 18.68 11.57
N ALA A 384 -10.70 17.42 11.87
CA ALA A 384 -11.65 16.53 12.55
C ALA A 384 -10.97 15.28 13.13
N ILE A 385 -11.67 14.63 14.05
CA ILE A 385 -11.43 13.26 14.52
C ILE A 385 -12.78 12.54 14.42
N ASN A 386 -12.84 11.45 13.65
CA ASN A 386 -14.06 10.70 13.37
C ASN A 386 -13.90 9.27 13.90
N PRO A 387 -14.56 8.87 14.99
CA PRO A 387 -14.44 7.55 15.57
C PRO A 387 -15.15 6.48 14.72
N LEU A 388 -14.55 5.31 14.55
CA LEU A 388 -15.14 4.14 13.90
C LEU A 388 -15.67 3.11 14.91
N GLY A 389 -15.34 3.28 16.21
CA GLY A 389 -15.82 2.43 17.31
C GLY A 389 -15.14 1.07 17.44
N GLU A 390 -14.06 0.80 16.69
CA GLU A 390 -13.29 -0.45 16.75
C GLU A 390 -11.85 -0.20 16.31
N THR A 391 -10.89 -0.94 16.86
CA THR A 391 -9.46 -0.83 16.53
C THR A 391 -9.16 -1.08 15.05
N SER A 392 -8.14 -0.39 14.52
CA SER A 392 -7.70 -0.56 13.14
C SER A 392 -6.19 -0.44 12.97
N HIS A 393 -5.62 -1.29 12.10
CA HIS A 393 -4.26 -1.12 11.57
C HIS A 393 -4.27 -0.92 10.05
N ALA A 394 -5.45 -0.97 9.43
CA ALA A 394 -5.60 -0.92 7.98
C ALA A 394 -5.50 0.52 7.46
N THR A 395 -4.89 0.67 6.30
CA THR A 395 -4.90 1.94 5.56
C THR A 395 -6.20 2.04 4.76
N PRO A 396 -6.88 3.19 4.75
CA PRO A 396 -8.08 3.39 3.95
C PRO A 396 -7.84 3.22 2.45
N ALA A 397 -8.94 3.17 1.68
CA ALA A 397 -8.92 3.30 0.22
C ALA A 397 -9.86 4.43 -0.21
N ILE A 398 -9.53 5.09 -1.33
CA ILE A 398 -10.38 6.14 -1.90
C ILE A 398 -10.55 5.88 -3.39
N ALA A 399 -11.76 5.53 -3.80
CA ALA A 399 -12.12 5.31 -5.20
C ALA A 399 -13.51 5.85 -5.48
N HIS A 400 -13.77 6.27 -6.70
CA HIS A 400 -15.09 6.75 -7.18
C HIS A 400 -15.74 7.80 -6.26
N GLY A 401 -14.91 8.68 -5.65
CA GLY A 401 -15.36 9.74 -4.75
C GLY A 401 -15.76 9.27 -3.34
N ARG A 402 -15.60 8.00 -3.02
CA ARG A 402 -15.88 7.40 -1.71
C ARG A 402 -14.61 6.97 -1.00
N MET A 403 -14.62 7.02 0.32
CA MET A 403 -13.60 6.44 1.18
C MET A 403 -14.12 5.14 1.78
N TYR A 404 -13.27 4.12 1.75
CA TYR A 404 -13.51 2.81 2.32
C TYR A 404 -12.58 2.63 3.51
N LEU A 405 -13.16 2.47 4.69
CA LEU A 405 -12.48 2.40 5.98
C LEU A 405 -12.62 1.00 6.53
N ARG A 406 -11.53 0.41 6.98
CA ARG A 406 -11.55 -0.91 7.62
C ARG A 406 -11.14 -0.80 9.08
N THR A 407 -11.94 -1.38 9.95
CA THR A 407 -11.55 -1.77 11.32
C THR A 407 -11.19 -3.25 11.36
N TYR A 408 -10.91 -3.80 12.53
CA TYR A 408 -10.52 -5.21 12.65
C TYR A 408 -11.56 -6.15 12.03
N SER A 409 -12.85 -5.93 12.27
CA SER A 409 -13.94 -6.80 11.83
C SER A 409 -15.01 -6.15 10.95
N HIS A 410 -14.90 -4.86 10.60
CA HIS A 410 -15.88 -4.16 9.77
C HIS A 410 -15.23 -3.41 8.61
N LEU A 411 -16.05 -3.20 7.57
CA LEU A 411 -15.74 -2.31 6.45
C LEU A 411 -16.85 -1.27 6.34
N PHE A 412 -16.47 -0.03 6.05
CA PHE A 412 -17.36 1.14 5.98
C PHE A 412 -17.16 1.85 4.65
N SER A 413 -18.20 2.50 4.15
CA SER A 413 -18.11 3.44 3.04
C SER A 413 -18.68 4.79 3.44
N VAL A 414 -17.92 5.87 3.15
CA VAL A 414 -18.32 7.25 3.43
C VAL A 414 -17.97 8.16 2.26
N GLY A 415 -18.71 9.24 2.07
CA GLY A 415 -18.48 10.19 0.97
C GLY A 415 -19.22 9.83 -0.32
N GLY A 416 -18.85 10.45 -1.44
CA GLY A 416 -19.55 10.30 -2.72
C GLY A 416 -20.84 11.08 -2.82
N ARG A 417 -21.27 11.78 -1.78
CA ARG A 417 -22.40 12.71 -1.80
C ARG A 417 -21.89 14.09 -2.25
N LYS A 418 -22.65 14.73 -3.12
CA LYS A 418 -22.38 16.10 -3.58
C LYS A 418 -22.78 17.11 -2.52
#